data_6eefdb8575f9cd1ca150493d3c78ac04
#
_entry.id   6eefdb8575f9cd1ca150493d3c78ac04
#
_cell.length_a   1.000
_cell.length_b   1.000
_cell.length_c   1.000
_cell.angle_alpha   90.00
_cell.angle_beta   90.00
_cell.angle_gamma   90.00
#
_symmetry.space_group_name_H-M   'P 1'
#
loop_
_entity.id
_entity.type
_entity.pdbx_description
1 polymer ?
#
loop_
_entity_poly.entity_id
_entity_poly.type
_entity_poly.pdbx_seq_one_letter_code
_entity_poly.pdbx_strand_id
1 'polypeptide(L)'
;AASLGFSSVIVDDGWQTEDNQRGYAFCGDWEPSKVKFPDFPGHVKRVQEMGLKYIMWFSVPYIGKKSRIWESFQDKLLYYDGFQQAGVLDLRYPEVREYLKRIYKRAVNEWKIDGLKLDFIDEFYLRKESPFFEEGMDCADIQEALNRLLTETMTELTAIRPDCMIEFRQRYIGPQIRKYGNLLRVSDCPGAGISNRIGTVDLRLLSGETAVHSDMLMWHKEERAEEAALQIESSLFSTVQISVDLSTLTERMRKLLIFWITFMKEKAKLLQESQLQPAEPENLYPEVAADNEGERLLVHYSGKRAVDLRQIPKQMTYIHGTKAEEVIFRTPKG
;
A
#
# COMPACT_ATOMS: atom_id res chain seq x y z
N ALA A 1 -16.15 1.39 -8.92
CA ALA A 1 -14.97 2.17 -8.56
C ALA A 1 -14.81 3.39 -9.50
N ALA A 2 -14.65 3.21 -10.80
CA ALA A 2 -14.41 4.31 -11.75
C ALA A 2 -15.46 5.44 -11.65
N SER A 3 -16.76 5.10 -11.60
CA SER A 3 -17.85 6.07 -11.46
C SER A 3 -17.86 6.85 -10.14
N LEU A 4 -17.11 6.40 -9.14
CA LEU A 4 -16.89 7.11 -7.88
C LEU A 4 -15.60 7.96 -7.90
N GLY A 5 -14.83 7.87 -8.99
CA GLY A 5 -13.61 8.65 -9.17
C GLY A 5 -12.31 7.94 -8.72
N PHE A 6 -12.33 6.66 -8.35
CA PHE A 6 -11.09 5.92 -8.12
C PHE A 6 -10.21 5.88 -9.36
N SER A 7 -8.89 5.81 -9.18
CA SER A 7 -7.89 5.79 -10.26
C SER A 7 -7.23 4.43 -10.44
N SER A 8 -7.31 3.56 -9.46
CA SER A 8 -6.69 2.23 -9.49
C SER A 8 -7.46 1.21 -8.67
N VAL A 9 -7.21 -0.06 -8.96
CA VAL A 9 -7.61 -1.19 -8.13
C VAL A 9 -6.36 -1.99 -7.75
N ILE A 10 -6.32 -2.47 -6.50
CA ILE A 10 -5.31 -3.42 -6.04
C ILE A 10 -6.02 -4.75 -5.82
N VAL A 11 -5.61 -5.78 -6.55
CA VAL A 11 -6.11 -7.15 -6.36
C VAL A 11 -5.13 -7.84 -5.43
N ASP A 12 -5.58 -7.99 -4.18
CA ASP A 12 -4.79 -8.55 -3.09
C ASP A 12 -4.80 -10.09 -3.09
N ASP A 13 -4.25 -10.73 -2.06
CA ASP A 13 -4.13 -12.19 -1.93
C ASP A 13 -5.43 -12.94 -2.28
N GLY A 14 -5.26 -14.14 -2.79
CA GLY A 14 -6.36 -15.06 -3.15
C GLY A 14 -6.74 -15.05 -4.64
N TRP A 15 -6.11 -14.23 -5.48
CA TRP A 15 -6.35 -14.25 -6.93
C TRP A 15 -5.80 -15.50 -7.61
N GLN A 16 -4.75 -16.10 -7.03
CA GLN A 16 -4.02 -17.27 -7.53
C GLN A 16 -4.61 -18.61 -7.08
N THR A 17 -5.61 -18.60 -6.20
CA THR A 17 -6.17 -19.83 -5.63
C THR A 17 -7.68 -19.76 -5.48
N GLU A 18 -8.33 -20.91 -5.44
CA GLU A 18 -9.75 -21.10 -5.11
C GLU A 18 -9.95 -21.39 -3.61
N ASP A 19 -8.86 -21.77 -2.91
CA ASP A 19 -8.85 -22.01 -1.48
C ASP A 19 -8.63 -20.69 -0.74
N ASN A 20 -9.65 -20.23 -0.03
CA ASN A 20 -9.64 -19.02 0.75
C ASN A 20 -9.26 -19.25 2.23
N GLN A 21 -8.71 -20.41 2.58
CA GLN A 21 -8.17 -20.66 3.92
C GLN A 21 -6.93 -19.78 4.16
N ARG A 22 -6.72 -19.42 5.40
CA ARG A 22 -5.55 -18.64 5.79
C ARG A 22 -4.24 -19.40 5.54
N GLY A 23 -3.18 -18.65 5.23
CA GLY A 23 -1.86 -19.14 4.93
C GLY A 23 -1.55 -19.05 3.44
N TYR A 24 -0.31 -19.35 3.11
CA TYR A 24 0.25 -19.15 1.76
C TYR A 24 0.60 -20.49 1.08
N ALA A 25 -0.11 -21.55 1.42
CA ALA A 25 0.12 -22.90 0.90
C ALA A 25 0.07 -22.99 -0.64
N PHE A 26 -0.61 -22.08 -1.30
CA PHE A 26 -0.76 -22.02 -2.76
C PHE A 26 0.05 -20.90 -3.43
N CYS A 27 0.89 -20.17 -2.69
CA CYS A 27 1.81 -19.21 -3.30
C CYS A 27 2.91 -19.94 -4.09
N GLY A 28 3.38 -19.34 -5.15
CA GLY A 28 4.49 -19.85 -5.94
C GLY A 28 4.16 -20.03 -7.43
N ASP A 29 3.13 -20.74 -7.78
CA ASP A 29 2.77 -20.91 -9.22
C ASP A 29 2.41 -19.59 -9.91
N TRP A 30 1.81 -18.68 -9.17
CA TRP A 30 1.42 -17.35 -9.63
C TRP A 30 0.64 -17.36 -10.95
N GLU A 31 -0.35 -18.25 -11.02
CA GLU A 31 -1.30 -18.34 -12.11
C GLU A 31 -2.67 -17.86 -11.62
N PRO A 32 -3.37 -16.99 -12.38
CA PRO A 32 -4.73 -16.59 -12.02
C PRO A 32 -5.66 -17.80 -11.93
N SER A 33 -6.44 -17.90 -10.84
CA SER A 33 -7.47 -18.92 -10.71
C SER A 33 -8.44 -18.82 -11.87
N LYS A 34 -8.61 -19.90 -12.61
CA LYS A 34 -9.52 -19.95 -13.77
C LYS A 34 -11.00 -19.85 -13.38
N VAL A 35 -11.33 -20.19 -12.15
CA VAL A 35 -12.69 -20.04 -11.62
C VAL A 35 -12.99 -18.57 -11.33
N LYS A 36 -12.03 -17.85 -10.70
CA LYS A 36 -12.20 -16.42 -10.39
C LYS A 36 -12.02 -15.54 -11.63
N PHE A 37 -11.09 -15.91 -12.51
CA PHE A 37 -10.71 -15.17 -13.69
C PHE A 37 -10.61 -16.07 -14.93
N PRO A 38 -11.75 -16.46 -15.54
CA PRO A 38 -11.75 -17.35 -16.70
C PRO A 38 -10.94 -16.82 -17.90
N ASP A 39 -10.92 -15.49 -18.05
CA ASP A 39 -10.14 -14.73 -19.03
C ASP A 39 -9.45 -13.57 -18.32
N PHE A 40 -8.30 -13.84 -17.72
CA PHE A 40 -7.58 -12.86 -16.91
C PHE A 40 -7.06 -11.66 -17.73
N PRO A 41 -6.37 -11.83 -18.87
CA PRO A 41 -5.93 -10.68 -19.69
C PRO A 41 -7.11 -9.80 -20.15
N GLY A 42 -8.21 -10.41 -20.56
CA GLY A 42 -9.43 -9.69 -20.93
C GLY A 42 -10.08 -8.98 -19.75
N HIS A 43 -9.99 -9.56 -18.53
CA HIS A 43 -10.43 -8.89 -17.30
C HIS A 43 -9.61 -7.64 -17.02
N VAL A 44 -8.28 -7.74 -17.05
CA VAL A 44 -7.36 -6.59 -16.87
C VAL A 44 -7.69 -5.49 -17.87
N LYS A 45 -7.80 -5.85 -19.15
CA LYS A 45 -8.13 -4.90 -20.23
C LYS A 45 -9.46 -4.17 -19.97
N ARG A 46 -10.53 -4.89 -19.59
CA ARG A 46 -11.83 -4.28 -19.27
C ARG A 46 -11.74 -3.29 -18.11
N VAL A 47 -10.96 -3.60 -17.07
CA VAL A 47 -10.74 -2.69 -15.94
C VAL A 47 -9.99 -1.42 -16.39
N GLN A 48 -8.97 -1.58 -17.22
CA GLN A 48 -8.20 -0.46 -17.77
C GLN A 48 -9.06 0.43 -18.71
N GLU A 49 -9.95 -0.17 -19.51
CA GLU A 49 -10.91 0.55 -20.35
C GLU A 49 -11.91 1.40 -19.55
N MET A 50 -12.13 1.08 -18.28
CA MET A 50 -12.88 1.91 -17.34
C MET A 50 -12.06 3.08 -16.77
N GLY A 51 -10.80 3.25 -17.17
CA GLY A 51 -9.90 4.30 -16.67
C GLY A 51 -9.20 3.97 -15.36
N LEU A 52 -9.17 2.70 -14.93
CA LEU A 52 -8.53 2.26 -13.71
C LEU A 52 -7.18 1.58 -13.99
N LYS A 53 -6.16 1.92 -13.21
CA LYS A 53 -4.91 1.16 -13.18
C LYS A 53 -5.12 -0.15 -12.43
N TYR A 54 -4.43 -1.22 -12.86
CA TYR A 54 -4.53 -2.56 -12.29
C TYR A 54 -3.24 -2.95 -11.59
N ILE A 55 -3.26 -3.04 -10.27
CA ILE A 55 -2.12 -3.43 -9.43
C ILE A 55 -2.41 -4.80 -8.84
N MET A 56 -1.40 -5.67 -8.81
CA MET A 56 -1.56 -7.05 -8.39
C MET A 56 -0.59 -7.40 -7.27
N TRP A 57 -1.10 -8.07 -6.25
CA TRP A 57 -0.33 -8.49 -5.08
C TRP A 57 0.49 -9.76 -5.38
N PHE A 58 1.70 -9.79 -4.83
CA PHE A 58 2.57 -10.96 -4.78
C PHE A 58 3.24 -11.05 -3.41
N SER A 59 3.21 -12.25 -2.80
CA SER A 59 4.10 -12.57 -1.71
C SER A 59 5.46 -12.89 -2.28
N VAL A 60 6.45 -12.02 -2.05
CA VAL A 60 7.76 -12.19 -2.66
C VAL A 60 8.50 -13.42 -2.11
N PRO A 61 8.56 -13.65 -0.77
CA PRO A 61 9.36 -14.72 -0.21
C PRO A 61 8.70 -16.10 -0.24
N TYR A 62 7.36 -16.17 -0.26
CA TYR A 62 6.69 -17.43 0.05
C TYR A 62 6.50 -18.35 -1.16
N ILE A 63 6.92 -19.60 -0.98
CA ILE A 63 6.54 -20.72 -1.83
C ILE A 63 5.72 -21.72 -1.03
N GLY A 64 4.49 -21.95 -1.45
CA GLY A 64 3.53 -22.76 -0.71
C GLY A 64 3.71 -24.26 -0.95
N LYS A 65 3.51 -25.05 0.11
CA LYS A 65 3.65 -26.51 0.06
C LYS A 65 2.69 -27.21 -0.92
N LYS A 66 1.60 -26.55 -1.28
CA LYS A 66 0.61 -27.05 -2.23
C LYS A 66 0.78 -26.49 -3.66
N SER A 67 1.80 -25.65 -3.88
CA SER A 67 2.13 -25.18 -5.23
C SER A 67 2.82 -26.28 -6.03
N ARG A 68 2.65 -26.28 -7.34
CA ARG A 68 3.34 -27.19 -8.26
C ARG A 68 4.85 -26.98 -8.28
N ILE A 69 5.27 -25.73 -8.04
CA ILE A 69 6.68 -25.35 -8.06
C ILE A 69 7.41 -25.74 -6.76
N TRP A 70 6.70 -26.19 -5.73
CA TRP A 70 7.27 -26.55 -4.44
C TRP A 70 8.46 -27.52 -4.58
N GLU A 71 8.29 -28.61 -5.32
CA GLU A 71 9.35 -29.62 -5.49
C GLU A 71 10.63 -29.09 -6.13
N SER A 72 10.52 -28.02 -6.91
CA SER A 72 11.69 -27.39 -7.57
C SER A 72 12.52 -26.51 -6.66
N PHE A 73 11.96 -26.06 -5.52
CA PHE A 73 12.61 -25.09 -4.64
C PHE A 73 12.56 -25.46 -3.15
N GLN A 74 12.00 -26.60 -2.76
CA GLN A 74 11.91 -27.01 -1.37
C GLN A 74 13.27 -27.19 -0.68
N ASP A 75 14.32 -27.38 -1.43
CA ASP A 75 15.72 -27.48 -0.99
C ASP A 75 16.47 -26.12 -1.00
N LYS A 76 15.80 -25.04 -1.41
CA LYS A 76 16.35 -23.70 -1.53
C LYS A 76 15.55 -22.70 -0.69
N LEU A 77 15.36 -23.05 0.57
CA LEU A 77 14.60 -22.25 1.52
C LEU A 77 15.51 -21.70 2.61
N LEU A 78 15.27 -20.46 3.03
CA LEU A 78 15.84 -19.91 4.26
C LEU A 78 15.29 -20.63 5.49
N TYR A 79 13.98 -20.88 5.48
CA TYR A 79 13.26 -21.63 6.51
C TYR A 79 11.84 -21.97 6.01
N TYR A 80 11.20 -22.88 6.73
CA TYR A 80 9.78 -23.22 6.51
C TYR A 80 8.91 -22.64 7.64
N ASP A 81 7.83 -21.95 7.26
CA ASP A 81 6.82 -21.46 8.19
C ASP A 81 5.61 -22.42 8.21
N GLY A 82 5.49 -23.18 9.29
CA GLY A 82 4.42 -24.17 9.45
C GLY A 82 3.02 -23.53 9.60
N PHE A 83 2.94 -22.30 10.12
CA PHE A 83 1.68 -21.57 10.23
C PHE A 83 1.18 -21.11 8.85
N GLN A 84 2.08 -20.60 8.03
CA GLN A 84 1.79 -20.18 6.67
C GLN A 84 1.69 -21.37 5.69
N GLN A 85 2.15 -22.55 6.07
CA GLN A 85 2.31 -23.72 5.17
C GLN A 85 3.14 -23.40 3.93
N ALA A 86 4.17 -22.58 4.09
CA ALA A 86 5.00 -22.08 3.02
C ALA A 86 6.48 -21.99 3.46
N GLY A 87 7.38 -22.15 2.52
CA GLY A 87 8.80 -21.88 2.69
C GLY A 87 9.14 -20.45 2.28
N VAL A 88 10.11 -19.85 2.95
CA VAL A 88 10.72 -18.59 2.53
C VAL A 88 11.90 -18.92 1.63
N LEU A 89 11.83 -18.49 0.39
CA LEU A 89 12.84 -18.73 -0.63
C LEU A 89 14.19 -18.12 -0.26
N ASP A 90 15.27 -18.82 -0.59
CA ASP A 90 16.62 -18.32 -0.38
C ASP A 90 17.13 -17.59 -1.63
N LEU A 91 17.17 -16.27 -1.56
CA LEU A 91 17.62 -15.43 -2.67
C LEU A 91 19.11 -15.53 -2.98
N ARG A 92 19.91 -16.20 -2.14
CA ARG A 92 21.34 -16.42 -2.40
C ARG A 92 21.57 -17.34 -3.61
N TYR A 93 20.56 -18.14 -3.97
CA TYR A 93 20.56 -18.90 -5.22
C TYR A 93 20.12 -18.02 -6.39
N PRO A 94 20.93 -17.86 -7.44
CA PRO A 94 20.58 -17.04 -8.60
C PRO A 94 19.31 -17.53 -9.33
N GLU A 95 19.08 -18.84 -9.38
CA GLU A 95 17.88 -19.41 -10.01
C GLU A 95 16.57 -19.03 -9.30
N VAL A 96 16.61 -18.82 -7.98
CA VAL A 96 15.46 -18.32 -7.20
C VAL A 96 15.14 -16.88 -7.61
N ARG A 97 16.16 -16.02 -7.74
CA ARG A 97 15.97 -14.64 -8.20
C ARG A 97 15.45 -14.61 -9.64
N GLU A 98 16.00 -15.44 -10.53
CA GLU A 98 15.52 -15.54 -11.92
C GLU A 98 14.07 -16.02 -12.01
N TYR A 99 13.68 -16.96 -11.15
CA TYR A 99 12.30 -17.41 -11.06
C TYR A 99 11.35 -16.26 -10.68
N LEU A 100 11.65 -15.48 -9.63
CA LEU A 100 10.83 -14.34 -9.20
C LEU A 100 10.77 -13.24 -10.27
N LYS A 101 11.90 -12.87 -10.86
CA LYS A 101 11.95 -11.88 -11.95
C LYS A 101 11.05 -12.27 -13.13
N ARG A 102 11.10 -13.54 -13.53
CA ARG A 102 10.27 -14.06 -14.62
C ARG A 102 8.77 -13.93 -14.32
N ILE A 103 8.34 -14.16 -13.07
CA ILE A 103 6.95 -14.00 -12.64
C ILE A 103 6.51 -12.54 -12.82
N TYR A 104 7.27 -11.58 -12.28
CA TYR A 104 6.92 -10.18 -12.34
C TYR A 104 6.94 -9.64 -13.77
N LYS A 105 7.94 -10.01 -14.53
CA LYS A 105 8.05 -9.67 -15.95
C LYS A 105 6.86 -10.20 -16.75
N ARG A 106 6.45 -11.45 -16.52
CA ARG A 106 5.26 -12.04 -17.15
C ARG A 106 4.01 -11.24 -16.81
N ALA A 107 3.80 -10.89 -15.55
CA ALA A 107 2.64 -10.13 -15.12
C ALA A 107 2.52 -8.78 -15.85
N VAL A 108 3.60 -8.02 -15.93
CA VAL A 108 3.61 -6.73 -16.61
C VAL A 108 3.57 -6.87 -18.13
N ASN A 109 4.32 -7.82 -18.71
CA ASN A 109 4.44 -7.95 -20.15
C ASN A 109 3.29 -8.71 -20.82
N GLU A 110 2.82 -9.82 -20.22
CA GLU A 110 1.78 -10.67 -20.83
C GLU A 110 0.39 -10.27 -20.37
N TRP A 111 0.17 -10.09 -19.05
CA TRP A 111 -1.13 -9.69 -18.52
C TRP A 111 -1.40 -8.19 -18.61
N LYS A 112 -0.36 -7.39 -18.95
CA LYS A 112 -0.45 -5.94 -19.13
C LYS A 112 -0.93 -5.19 -17.89
N ILE A 113 -0.70 -5.74 -16.68
CA ILE A 113 -1.02 -5.04 -15.43
C ILE A 113 -0.19 -3.76 -15.30
N ASP A 114 -0.69 -2.79 -14.55
CA ASP A 114 -0.05 -1.47 -14.39
C ASP A 114 0.93 -1.42 -13.22
N GLY A 115 0.88 -2.39 -12.32
CA GLY A 115 1.77 -2.40 -11.17
C GLY A 115 1.70 -3.65 -10.31
N LEU A 116 2.62 -3.72 -9.36
CA LEU A 116 2.80 -4.82 -8.43
C LEU A 116 2.73 -4.30 -7.00
N LYS A 117 2.07 -5.03 -6.11
CA LYS A 117 2.22 -4.92 -4.67
C LYS A 117 3.11 -6.07 -4.22
N LEU A 118 4.34 -5.75 -3.83
CA LEU A 118 5.36 -6.72 -3.43
C LEU A 118 5.42 -6.81 -1.90
N ASP A 119 4.88 -7.90 -1.37
CA ASP A 119 4.65 -8.08 0.05
C ASP A 119 5.69 -8.98 0.72
N PHE A 120 5.83 -8.87 2.04
CA PHE A 120 6.67 -9.71 2.90
C PHE A 120 8.18 -9.67 2.62
N ILE A 121 8.70 -8.61 2.03
CA ILE A 121 10.13 -8.48 1.77
C ILE A 121 10.96 -8.53 3.06
N ASP A 122 10.39 -8.13 4.18
CA ASP A 122 10.97 -8.19 5.51
C ASP A 122 11.13 -9.63 6.06
N GLU A 123 10.57 -10.65 5.41
CA GLU A 123 10.79 -12.05 5.77
C GLU A 123 12.12 -12.62 5.24
N PHE A 124 12.83 -11.89 4.38
CA PHE A 124 14.18 -12.28 3.94
C PHE A 124 15.23 -12.00 5.01
N TYR A 125 15.25 -12.83 6.04
CA TYR A 125 16.27 -12.82 7.08
C TYR A 125 16.71 -14.23 7.47
N LEU A 126 17.96 -14.37 7.92
CA LEU A 126 18.50 -15.65 8.37
C LEU A 126 17.97 -15.98 9.76
N ARG A 127 17.49 -17.20 9.92
CA ARG A 127 17.14 -17.81 11.21
C ARG A 127 18.25 -18.80 11.62
N LYS A 128 18.15 -19.32 12.83
CA LYS A 128 19.11 -20.31 13.34
C LYS A 128 19.16 -21.59 12.49
N GLU A 129 18.02 -21.97 11.93
CA GLU A 129 17.84 -23.12 11.04
C GLU A 129 18.14 -22.85 9.56
N SER A 130 18.42 -21.61 9.19
CA SER A 130 18.73 -21.28 7.80
C SER A 130 20.05 -21.92 7.35
N PRO A 131 20.14 -22.36 6.08
CA PRO A 131 21.36 -22.94 5.54
C PRO A 131 22.55 -22.00 5.61
N PHE A 132 23.74 -22.55 5.81
CA PHE A 132 24.98 -21.83 5.58
C PHE A 132 25.18 -21.54 4.10
N PHE A 133 26.18 -20.72 3.78
CA PHE A 133 26.58 -20.51 2.38
C PHE A 133 27.12 -21.83 1.82
N GLU A 134 26.54 -22.25 0.69
CA GLU A 134 26.84 -23.55 0.09
C GLU A 134 26.92 -23.49 -1.44
N GLU A 135 27.24 -24.61 -2.08
CA GLU A 135 27.34 -24.73 -3.53
C GLU A 135 26.01 -24.34 -4.22
N GLY A 136 26.12 -23.59 -5.31
CA GLY A 136 24.97 -23.05 -6.04
C GLY A 136 24.56 -21.65 -5.62
N MET A 137 24.98 -21.17 -4.45
CA MET A 137 24.81 -19.79 -4.03
C MET A 137 25.91 -18.90 -4.63
N ASP A 138 25.56 -17.69 -5.05
CA ASP A 138 26.49 -16.72 -5.65
C ASP A 138 26.81 -15.51 -4.74
N CYS A 139 26.16 -15.43 -3.58
CA CYS A 139 26.49 -14.46 -2.51
C CYS A 139 26.12 -15.02 -1.14
N ALA A 140 26.86 -14.60 -0.12
CA ALA A 140 26.65 -15.09 1.25
C ALA A 140 25.60 -14.29 2.03
N ASP A 141 25.42 -13.02 1.67
CA ASP A 141 24.55 -12.07 2.37
C ASP A 141 23.16 -12.05 1.73
N ILE A 142 22.13 -12.31 2.53
CA ILE A 142 20.73 -12.31 2.09
C ILE A 142 20.24 -10.92 1.68
N GLN A 143 20.74 -9.85 2.32
CA GLN A 143 20.35 -8.48 1.98
C GLN A 143 21.01 -8.03 0.66
N GLU A 144 22.23 -8.50 0.40
CA GLU A 144 22.85 -8.31 -0.91
C GLU A 144 22.06 -9.05 -2.01
N ALA A 145 21.65 -10.29 -1.76
CA ALA A 145 20.84 -11.07 -2.69
C ALA A 145 19.48 -10.39 -2.97
N LEU A 146 18.82 -9.86 -1.94
CA LEU A 146 17.60 -9.08 -2.07
C LEU A 146 17.81 -7.80 -2.90
N ASN A 147 18.89 -7.09 -2.62
CA ASN A 147 19.25 -5.89 -3.37
C ASN A 147 19.49 -6.19 -4.87
N ARG A 148 20.14 -7.31 -5.18
CA ARG A 148 20.31 -7.80 -6.57
C ARG A 148 18.96 -8.09 -7.21
N LEU A 149 18.09 -8.88 -6.56
CA LEU A 149 16.75 -9.21 -7.06
C LEU A 149 15.97 -7.94 -7.39
N LEU A 150 15.88 -6.99 -6.45
CA LEU A 150 15.10 -5.78 -6.62
C LEU A 150 15.68 -4.87 -7.70
N THR A 151 17.01 -4.71 -7.75
CA THR A 151 17.68 -3.89 -8.78
C THR A 151 17.41 -4.43 -10.18
N GLU A 152 17.61 -5.74 -10.38
CA GLU A 152 17.41 -6.39 -11.67
C GLU A 152 15.93 -6.37 -12.07
N THR A 153 15.03 -6.67 -11.13
CA THR A 153 13.57 -6.62 -11.35
C THR A 153 13.14 -5.23 -11.80
N MET A 154 13.53 -4.18 -11.09
CA MET A 154 13.13 -2.81 -11.44
C MET A 154 13.69 -2.37 -12.78
N THR A 155 14.94 -2.75 -13.09
CA THR A 155 15.55 -2.47 -14.39
C THR A 155 14.74 -3.11 -15.54
N GLU A 156 14.35 -4.36 -15.41
CA GLU A 156 13.55 -5.06 -16.42
C GLU A 156 12.12 -4.51 -16.53
N LEU A 157 11.47 -4.25 -15.40
CA LEU A 157 10.09 -3.75 -15.40
C LEU A 157 9.99 -2.34 -15.96
N THR A 158 10.91 -1.44 -15.61
CA THR A 158 10.91 -0.06 -16.13
C THR A 158 11.25 -0.02 -17.62
N ALA A 159 12.03 -0.96 -18.14
CA ALA A 159 12.27 -1.10 -19.58
C ALA A 159 11.00 -1.53 -20.34
N ILE A 160 10.12 -2.33 -19.72
CA ILE A 160 8.85 -2.77 -20.33
C ILE A 160 7.77 -1.70 -20.15
N ARG A 161 7.67 -1.12 -18.95
CA ARG A 161 6.67 -0.13 -18.55
C ARG A 161 7.32 0.94 -17.65
N PRO A 162 7.75 2.07 -18.20
CA PRO A 162 8.41 3.14 -17.42
C PRO A 162 7.57 3.70 -16.27
N ASP A 163 6.25 3.66 -16.38
CA ASP A 163 5.28 4.09 -15.37
C ASP A 163 4.76 2.94 -14.48
N CYS A 164 5.51 1.83 -14.39
CA CYS A 164 5.11 0.70 -13.55
C CYS A 164 4.99 1.11 -12.08
N MET A 165 3.85 0.82 -11.48
CA MET A 165 3.56 1.12 -10.09
C MET A 165 4.06 -0.02 -9.20
N ILE A 166 4.92 0.28 -8.22
CA ILE A 166 5.48 -0.72 -7.30
C ILE A 166 5.19 -0.30 -5.87
N GLU A 167 4.31 -1.04 -5.21
CA GLU A 167 3.96 -0.84 -3.80
C GLU A 167 4.71 -1.80 -2.90
N PHE A 168 5.35 -1.25 -1.87
CA PHE A 168 5.92 -2.01 -0.76
C PHE A 168 5.10 -1.81 0.51
N ARG A 169 4.78 -2.92 1.19
CA ARG A 169 4.15 -2.96 2.49
C ARG A 169 4.99 -3.83 3.43
N GLN A 170 5.70 -3.22 4.35
CA GLN A 170 6.52 -3.92 5.33
C GLN A 170 6.65 -3.08 6.60
N ARG A 171 7.11 -3.69 7.67
CA ARG A 171 7.27 -3.02 8.97
C ARG A 171 8.36 -1.95 8.94
N TYR A 172 9.41 -2.19 8.15
CA TYR A 172 10.50 -1.24 7.97
C TYR A 172 10.49 -0.68 6.55
N ILE A 173 10.30 0.62 6.46
CA ILE A 173 10.40 1.39 5.22
C ILE A 173 11.43 2.47 5.45
N GLY A 174 12.57 2.34 4.78
CA GLY A 174 13.69 3.28 4.89
C GLY A 174 14.10 3.88 3.54
N PRO A 175 15.13 4.73 3.53
CA PRO A 175 15.59 5.39 2.30
C PRO A 175 15.98 4.42 1.18
N GLN A 176 16.49 3.23 1.53
CA GLN A 176 16.94 2.25 0.55
C GLN A 176 15.78 1.68 -0.30
N ILE A 177 14.63 1.39 0.31
CA ILE A 177 13.50 0.80 -0.42
C ILE A 177 12.94 1.73 -1.50
N ARG A 178 13.13 3.04 -1.35
CA ARG A 178 12.73 4.05 -2.32
C ARG A 178 13.42 3.92 -3.69
N LYS A 179 14.54 3.17 -3.74
CA LYS A 179 15.19 2.83 -5.02
C LYS A 179 14.35 1.91 -5.88
N TYR A 180 13.48 1.12 -5.26
CA TYR A 180 12.80 -0.02 -5.88
C TYR A 180 11.30 0.15 -6.02
N GLY A 181 10.71 1.09 -5.29
CA GLY A 181 9.27 1.32 -5.32
C GLY A 181 8.92 2.79 -5.34
N ASN A 182 7.77 3.09 -5.89
CA ASN A 182 7.21 4.43 -5.98
C ASN A 182 5.96 4.63 -5.13
N LEU A 183 5.54 3.57 -4.41
CA LEU A 183 4.42 3.57 -3.48
C LEU A 183 4.85 2.87 -2.18
N LEU A 184 4.66 3.53 -1.03
CA LEU A 184 4.94 2.99 0.29
C LEU A 184 3.65 2.92 1.10
N ARG A 185 3.23 1.74 1.52
CA ARG A 185 2.02 1.55 2.32
C ARG A 185 2.34 1.38 3.80
N VAL A 186 1.55 1.99 4.66
CA VAL A 186 1.60 1.76 6.11
C VAL A 186 1.34 0.29 6.46
N SER A 187 1.86 -0.17 7.59
CA SER A 187 1.61 -1.53 8.11
C SER A 187 0.13 -1.80 8.32
N ASP A 188 -0.24 -3.10 8.36
CA ASP A 188 -1.63 -3.53 8.51
C ASP A 188 -2.33 -2.91 9.72
N CYS A 189 -3.35 -2.12 9.44
CA CYS A 189 -4.23 -1.50 10.42
C CYS A 189 -5.63 -1.23 9.80
N PRO A 190 -6.27 -2.26 9.21
CA PRO A 190 -7.50 -2.08 8.44
C PRO A 190 -8.61 -1.46 9.28
N GLY A 191 -9.23 -0.40 8.78
CA GLY A 191 -10.30 0.33 9.46
C GLY A 191 -9.89 1.10 10.73
N ALA A 192 -8.61 1.06 11.12
CA ALA A 192 -8.11 1.74 12.31
C ALA A 192 -7.61 3.16 11.97
N GLY A 193 -8.50 4.15 11.95
CA GLY A 193 -8.21 5.51 11.52
C GLY A 193 -7.01 6.16 12.23
N ILE A 194 -6.89 6.00 13.55
CA ILE A 194 -5.77 6.58 14.34
C ILE A 194 -4.44 5.93 13.92
N SER A 195 -4.39 4.60 13.80
CA SER A 195 -3.17 3.88 13.39
C SER A 195 -2.78 4.25 11.96
N ASN A 196 -3.75 4.35 11.05
CA ASN A 196 -3.53 4.84 9.70
C ASN A 196 -2.96 6.27 9.70
N ARG A 197 -3.52 7.19 10.50
CA ARG A 197 -3.00 8.56 10.62
C ARG A 197 -1.54 8.58 11.04
N ILE A 198 -1.23 7.92 12.16
CA ILE A 198 0.14 7.89 12.68
C ILE A 198 1.09 7.30 11.62
N GLY A 199 0.79 6.12 11.10
CA GLY A 199 1.65 5.45 10.14
C GLY A 199 1.82 6.22 8.82
N THR A 200 0.76 6.83 8.29
CA THR A 200 0.86 7.61 7.05
C THR A 200 1.61 8.93 7.25
N VAL A 201 1.45 9.60 8.40
CA VAL A 201 2.23 10.80 8.72
C VAL A 201 3.71 10.45 8.89
N ASP A 202 4.04 9.41 9.65
CA ASP A 202 5.43 8.96 9.82
C ASP A 202 6.07 8.59 8.49
N LEU A 203 5.36 7.85 7.63
CA LEU A 203 5.86 7.52 6.29
C LEU A 203 6.07 8.76 5.42
N ARG A 204 5.14 9.71 5.44
CA ARG A 204 5.28 10.97 4.68
C ARG A 204 6.51 11.76 5.07
N LEU A 205 6.89 11.76 6.35
CA LEU A 205 8.13 12.41 6.83
C LEU A 205 9.40 11.71 6.33
N LEU A 206 9.32 10.44 5.93
CA LEU A 206 10.45 9.63 5.48
C LEU A 206 10.46 9.38 3.97
N SER A 207 9.30 9.50 3.31
CA SER A 207 9.12 9.06 1.92
C SER A 207 9.79 9.96 0.88
N GLY A 208 10.09 11.22 1.20
CA GLY A 208 10.47 12.21 0.20
C GLY A 208 9.36 12.36 -0.84
N GLU A 209 9.70 12.17 -2.12
CA GLU A 209 8.74 12.25 -3.23
C GLU A 209 8.01 10.93 -3.53
N THR A 210 8.31 9.85 -2.78
CA THR A 210 7.62 8.56 -2.93
C THR A 210 6.21 8.67 -2.37
N ALA A 211 5.21 8.23 -3.12
CA ALA A 211 3.81 8.26 -2.68
C ALA A 211 3.59 7.36 -1.45
N VAL A 212 2.73 7.81 -0.55
CA VAL A 212 2.36 7.06 0.65
C VAL A 212 0.91 6.65 0.56
N HIS A 213 0.65 5.36 0.76
CA HIS A 213 -0.69 4.78 0.83
C HIS A 213 -1.10 4.51 2.28
N SER A 214 -2.36 4.77 2.61
CA SER A 214 -2.97 4.24 3.83
C SER A 214 -3.10 2.72 3.74
N ASP A 215 -3.30 2.06 4.87
CA ASP A 215 -3.92 0.74 4.83
C ASP A 215 -5.43 0.86 4.52
N MET A 216 -6.05 -0.27 4.23
CA MET A 216 -7.45 -0.34 3.82
C MET A 216 -8.38 0.34 4.82
N LEU A 217 -9.10 1.36 4.39
CA LEU A 217 -10.24 1.87 5.13
C LEU A 217 -11.42 0.94 4.89
N MET A 218 -12.01 0.47 5.98
CA MET A 218 -13.09 -0.51 5.97
C MET A 218 -14.20 -0.06 6.91
N TRP A 219 -15.44 -0.30 6.52
CA TRP A 219 -16.62 -0.11 7.35
C TRP A 219 -17.71 -1.09 6.97
N HIS A 220 -18.63 -1.31 7.89
CA HIS A 220 -19.82 -2.14 7.64
C HIS A 220 -20.88 -1.34 6.87
N LYS A 221 -21.76 -2.04 6.14
CA LYS A 221 -22.80 -1.39 5.33
C LYS A 221 -23.82 -0.58 6.16
N GLU A 222 -23.97 -0.94 7.45
CA GLU A 222 -24.82 -0.26 8.41
C GLU A 222 -24.14 0.92 9.13
N GLU A 223 -22.84 1.11 8.89
CA GLU A 223 -22.07 2.16 9.56
C GLU A 223 -22.49 3.54 9.04
N ARG A 224 -22.43 4.52 9.92
CA ARG A 224 -22.80 5.90 9.59
C ARG A 224 -21.76 6.52 8.66
N ALA A 225 -22.23 7.37 7.74
CA ALA A 225 -21.35 8.06 6.79
C ALA A 225 -20.30 8.94 7.51
N GLU A 226 -20.62 9.49 8.67
CA GLU A 226 -19.72 10.28 9.50
C GLU A 226 -18.52 9.46 10.01
N GLU A 227 -18.73 8.19 10.38
CA GLU A 227 -17.65 7.29 10.80
C GLU A 227 -16.69 6.99 9.64
N ALA A 228 -17.23 6.75 8.45
CA ALA A 228 -16.43 6.57 7.25
C ALA A 228 -15.67 7.86 6.88
N ALA A 229 -16.28 9.03 7.04
CA ALA A 229 -15.62 10.32 6.84
C ALA A 229 -14.41 10.47 7.75
N LEU A 230 -14.55 10.18 9.05
CA LEU A 230 -13.44 10.25 10.01
C LEU A 230 -12.27 9.32 9.68
N GLN A 231 -12.55 8.13 9.11
CA GLN A 231 -11.47 7.26 8.62
C GLN A 231 -10.72 7.90 7.44
N ILE A 232 -11.44 8.47 6.46
CA ILE A 232 -10.85 9.15 5.31
C ILE A 232 -10.03 10.36 5.76
N GLU A 233 -10.60 11.20 6.63
CA GLU A 233 -9.94 12.39 7.19
C GLU A 233 -8.66 12.03 7.96
N SER A 234 -8.67 10.91 8.68
CA SER A 234 -7.50 10.38 9.38
C SER A 234 -6.34 10.03 8.44
N SER A 235 -6.61 9.69 7.18
CA SER A 235 -5.61 9.28 6.18
C SER A 235 -5.42 10.30 5.06
N LEU A 236 -5.93 11.52 5.22
CA LEU A 236 -6.06 12.50 4.14
C LEU A 236 -4.74 12.93 3.51
N PHE A 237 -3.64 12.91 4.27
CA PHE A 237 -2.30 13.24 3.77
C PHE A 237 -1.58 12.08 3.09
N SER A 238 -2.32 11.04 2.73
CA SER A 238 -1.85 9.88 1.95
C SER A 238 -2.80 9.58 0.80
N THR A 239 -2.42 8.66 -0.08
CA THR A 239 -3.37 8.05 -1.02
C THR A 239 -4.21 7.04 -0.27
N VAL A 240 -5.51 7.30 -0.19
CA VAL A 240 -6.44 6.48 0.59
C VAL A 240 -6.79 5.21 -0.17
N GLN A 241 -6.63 4.06 0.49
CA GLN A 241 -7.10 2.75 0.01
C GLN A 241 -8.43 2.41 0.70
N ILE A 242 -9.44 2.03 -0.08
CA ILE A 242 -10.78 1.68 0.44
C ILE A 242 -11.12 0.26 0.03
N SER A 243 -11.50 -0.57 1.01
CA SER A 243 -11.86 -1.97 0.81
C SER A 243 -13.25 -2.26 1.40
N VAL A 244 -14.27 -1.87 0.66
CA VAL A 244 -15.68 -2.15 0.98
C VAL A 244 -16.41 -2.63 -0.27
N ASP A 245 -17.51 -3.34 -0.10
CA ASP A 245 -18.37 -3.70 -1.22
C ASP A 245 -19.09 -2.45 -1.76
N LEU A 246 -18.57 -1.88 -2.84
CA LEU A 246 -19.11 -0.68 -3.47
C LEU A 246 -20.53 -0.85 -4.03
N SER A 247 -21.00 -2.09 -4.23
CA SER A 247 -22.35 -2.38 -4.72
C SER A 247 -23.41 -2.20 -3.64
N THR A 248 -23.03 -2.30 -2.37
CA THR A 248 -23.93 -2.20 -1.21
C THR A 248 -24.01 -0.79 -0.61
N LEU A 249 -23.29 0.17 -1.17
CA LEU A 249 -23.23 1.53 -0.65
C LEU A 249 -24.60 2.23 -0.72
N THR A 250 -25.00 2.84 0.40
CA THR A 250 -26.16 3.77 0.42
C THR A 250 -25.87 5.01 -0.42
N GLU A 251 -26.90 5.71 -0.84
CA GLU A 251 -26.74 6.95 -1.61
C GLU A 251 -25.95 8.02 -0.83
N ARG A 252 -26.14 8.09 0.49
CA ARG A 252 -25.36 9.00 1.36
C ARG A 252 -23.88 8.64 1.36
N MET A 253 -23.54 7.35 1.50
CA MET A 253 -22.17 6.89 1.48
C MET A 253 -21.52 7.10 0.11
N ARG A 254 -22.27 6.90 -0.97
CA ARG A 254 -21.83 7.15 -2.34
C ARG A 254 -21.45 8.63 -2.55
N LYS A 255 -22.31 9.55 -2.10
CA LYS A 255 -22.04 11.00 -2.16
C LYS A 255 -20.83 11.39 -1.32
N LEU A 256 -20.67 10.81 -0.13
CA LEU A 256 -19.50 11.00 0.72
C LEU A 256 -18.21 10.62 -0.02
N LEU A 257 -18.17 9.44 -0.63
CA LEU A 257 -16.98 8.98 -1.35
C LEU A 257 -16.66 9.89 -2.56
N ILE A 258 -17.65 10.25 -3.34
CA ILE A 258 -17.46 11.17 -4.47
C ILE A 258 -16.90 12.51 -3.99
N PHE A 259 -17.45 13.06 -2.91
CA PHE A 259 -16.96 14.31 -2.31
C PHE A 259 -15.49 14.21 -1.92
N TRP A 260 -15.12 13.22 -1.11
CA TRP A 260 -13.76 13.10 -0.61
C TRP A 260 -12.75 12.75 -1.72
N ILE A 261 -13.11 11.87 -2.64
CA ILE A 261 -12.23 11.52 -3.77
C ILE A 261 -12.00 12.73 -4.67
N THR A 262 -13.05 13.53 -4.94
CA THR A 262 -12.93 14.77 -5.70
C THR A 262 -12.07 15.78 -4.97
N PHE A 263 -12.32 16.01 -3.68
CA PHE A 263 -11.53 16.90 -2.84
C PHE A 263 -10.03 16.52 -2.84
N MET A 264 -9.73 15.24 -2.63
CA MET A 264 -8.34 14.76 -2.64
C MET A 264 -7.66 14.97 -4.00
N LYS A 265 -8.37 14.81 -5.10
CA LYS A 265 -7.83 15.09 -6.44
C LYS A 265 -7.57 16.58 -6.67
N GLU A 266 -8.51 17.42 -6.30
CA GLU A 266 -8.37 18.89 -6.44
C GLU A 266 -7.25 19.44 -5.57
N LYS A 267 -7.03 18.86 -4.39
CA LYS A 267 -5.99 19.24 -3.43
C LYS A 267 -4.74 18.35 -3.49
N ALA A 268 -4.57 17.52 -4.53
CA ALA A 268 -3.51 16.52 -4.59
C ALA A 268 -2.11 17.13 -4.35
N LYS A 269 -1.79 18.25 -5.00
CA LYS A 269 -0.52 18.94 -4.83
C LYS A 269 -0.30 19.35 -3.36
N LEU A 270 -1.32 19.91 -2.71
CA LEU A 270 -1.24 20.34 -1.32
C LEU A 270 -1.15 19.14 -0.36
N LEU A 271 -1.94 18.09 -0.60
CA LEU A 271 -2.00 16.91 0.27
C LEU A 271 -0.78 15.98 0.13
N GLN A 272 -0.25 15.83 -1.10
CA GLN A 272 0.75 14.80 -1.40
C GLN A 272 2.17 15.34 -1.59
N GLU A 273 2.33 16.57 -2.09
CA GLU A 273 3.63 17.11 -2.53
C GLU A 273 4.12 18.25 -1.65
N SER A 274 3.27 18.82 -0.78
CA SER A 274 3.64 19.96 0.05
C SER A 274 4.40 19.54 1.31
N GLN A 275 4.98 20.54 2.00
CA GLN A 275 5.61 20.34 3.28
C GLN A 275 4.56 20.00 4.35
N LEU A 276 4.68 18.80 4.92
CA LEU A 276 3.83 18.35 6.01
C LEU A 276 4.32 18.89 7.35
N GLN A 277 3.41 19.42 8.16
CA GLN A 277 3.68 19.96 9.50
C GLN A 277 2.80 19.26 10.54
N PRO A 278 3.17 18.05 10.99
CA PRO A 278 2.47 17.36 12.07
C PRO A 278 2.88 17.94 13.43
N ALA A 279 1.92 18.11 14.32
CA ALA A 279 2.15 18.59 15.67
C ALA A 279 2.10 17.43 16.68
N GLU A 280 2.94 17.51 17.72
CA GLU A 280 2.90 16.67 18.92
C GLU A 280 2.76 15.16 18.63
N PRO A 281 3.79 14.50 18.09
CA PRO A 281 3.77 13.06 17.79
C PRO A 281 3.46 12.22 19.02
N GLU A 282 3.91 12.63 20.21
CA GLU A 282 3.62 11.98 21.49
C GLU A 282 2.13 11.97 21.86
N ASN A 283 1.35 12.88 21.27
CA ASN A 283 -0.11 12.97 21.40
C ASN A 283 -0.85 12.46 20.16
N LEU A 284 -0.21 11.60 19.36
CA LEU A 284 -0.76 10.95 18.18
C LEU A 284 -1.17 11.93 17.07
N TYR A 285 -0.38 12.98 16.87
CA TYR A 285 -0.63 14.02 15.87
C TYR A 285 -2.04 14.63 15.97
N PRO A 286 -2.35 15.37 17.04
CA PRO A 286 -3.67 15.99 17.20
C PRO A 286 -3.99 17.04 16.14
N GLU A 287 -2.99 17.48 15.41
CA GLU A 287 -3.09 18.45 14.33
C GLU A 287 -2.03 18.15 13.27
N VAL A 288 -2.43 18.17 12.01
CA VAL A 288 -1.53 18.04 10.86
C VAL A 288 -1.87 19.10 9.85
N ALA A 289 -0.88 19.86 9.42
CA ALA A 289 -1.02 20.85 8.36
C ALA A 289 -0.15 20.51 7.15
N ALA A 290 -0.57 21.00 6.00
CA ALA A 290 0.20 21.00 4.77
C ALA A 290 0.21 22.41 4.18
N ASP A 291 1.39 22.91 3.83
CA ASP A 291 1.58 24.27 3.32
C ASP A 291 2.19 24.25 1.91
N ASN A 292 1.61 25.05 1.02
CA ASN A 292 2.13 25.26 -0.34
C ASN A 292 1.76 26.66 -0.87
N GLU A 293 2.76 27.47 -1.26
CA GLU A 293 2.59 28.75 -2.00
C GLU A 293 1.53 29.72 -1.43
N GLY A 294 1.35 29.74 -0.11
CA GLY A 294 0.40 30.62 0.58
C GLY A 294 -0.99 30.01 0.79
N GLU A 295 -1.17 28.75 0.45
CA GLU A 295 -2.32 27.94 0.82
C GLU A 295 -1.92 26.97 1.95
N ARG A 296 -2.77 26.85 2.97
CA ARG A 296 -2.65 25.87 4.06
C ARG A 296 -3.89 25.01 4.13
N LEU A 297 -3.70 23.71 4.29
CA LEU A 297 -4.73 22.78 4.70
C LEU A 297 -4.38 22.28 6.11
N LEU A 298 -5.31 22.41 7.04
CA LEU A 298 -5.16 22.00 8.43
C LEU A 298 -6.25 20.99 8.78
N VAL A 299 -5.86 19.81 9.24
CA VAL A 299 -6.78 18.83 9.83
C VAL A 299 -6.54 18.76 11.33
N HIS A 300 -7.61 18.94 12.09
CA HIS A 300 -7.61 18.94 13.54
C HIS A 300 -8.29 17.68 14.06
N TYR A 301 -7.57 16.86 14.78
CA TYR A 301 -8.01 15.54 15.27
C TYR A 301 -8.29 15.48 16.78
N SER A 302 -8.31 16.63 17.47
CA SER A 302 -8.50 16.69 18.91
C SER A 302 -9.64 17.62 19.30
N GLY A 303 -10.68 17.11 19.93
CA GLY A 303 -11.77 17.94 20.48
C GLY A 303 -11.38 18.79 21.71
N LYS A 304 -10.15 18.66 22.20
CA LYS A 304 -9.70 19.35 23.44
C LYS A 304 -8.67 20.46 23.19
N ARG A 305 -8.30 20.69 21.94
CA ARG A 305 -7.26 21.65 21.57
C ARG A 305 -7.87 22.83 20.82
N ALA A 306 -7.40 24.04 21.14
CA ALA A 306 -7.76 25.23 20.36
C ALA A 306 -6.89 25.32 19.09
N VAL A 307 -7.52 25.58 17.97
CA VAL A 307 -6.86 25.85 16.68
C VAL A 307 -6.32 27.27 16.67
N ASP A 308 -5.04 27.41 16.36
CA ASP A 308 -4.38 28.72 16.33
C ASP A 308 -4.50 29.39 14.96
N LEU A 309 -5.30 30.43 14.88
CA LEU A 309 -5.52 31.22 13.67
C LEU A 309 -4.86 32.61 13.74
N ARG A 310 -3.91 32.83 14.64
CA ARG A 310 -3.24 34.14 14.77
C ARG A 310 -2.33 34.46 13.56
N GLN A 311 -1.91 33.45 12.85
CA GLN A 311 -1.16 33.59 11.60
C GLN A 311 -1.87 32.77 10.52
N ILE A 312 -2.71 33.42 9.70
CA ILE A 312 -3.46 32.78 8.63
C ILE A 312 -2.75 33.10 7.31
N PRO A 313 -2.48 32.08 6.46
CA PRO A 313 -2.01 32.31 5.08
C PRO A 313 -3.10 32.98 4.24
N LYS A 314 -2.79 33.31 3.00
CA LYS A 314 -3.77 33.92 2.07
C LYS A 314 -5.02 33.08 1.89
N GLN A 315 -4.86 31.76 1.90
CA GLN A 315 -5.95 30.80 1.79
C GLN A 315 -5.76 29.68 2.79
N MET A 316 -6.81 29.30 3.52
CA MET A 316 -6.79 28.23 4.50
C MET A 316 -8.02 27.34 4.33
N THR A 317 -7.78 26.04 4.28
CA THR A 317 -8.81 24.99 4.40
C THR A 317 -8.69 24.35 5.78
N TYR A 318 -9.74 24.40 6.58
CA TYR A 318 -9.81 23.75 7.87
C TYR A 318 -10.74 22.53 7.79
N ILE A 319 -10.27 21.40 8.31
CA ILE A 319 -11.03 20.15 8.40
C ILE A 319 -11.13 19.74 9.87
N HIS A 320 -12.34 19.47 10.31
CA HIS A 320 -12.66 19.04 11.67
C HIS A 320 -12.74 17.51 11.74
N GLY A 321 -11.61 16.86 11.92
CA GLY A 321 -11.45 15.38 11.94
C GLY A 321 -11.78 14.74 13.31
N THR A 322 -12.82 15.21 14.01
CA THR A 322 -13.24 14.68 15.31
C THR A 322 -14.76 14.58 15.42
N LYS A 323 -15.24 13.88 16.46
CA LYS A 323 -16.67 13.82 16.84
C LYS A 323 -17.11 14.96 17.76
N ALA A 324 -16.23 15.92 18.09
CA ALA A 324 -16.59 17.05 18.94
C ALA A 324 -17.57 17.96 18.20
N GLU A 325 -18.59 18.46 18.90
CA GLU A 325 -19.60 19.36 18.34
C GLU A 325 -19.08 20.80 18.25
N GLU A 326 -18.03 21.14 19.02
CA GLU A 326 -17.49 22.49 19.13
C GLU A 326 -15.99 22.51 18.85
N VAL A 327 -15.52 23.61 18.26
CA VAL A 327 -14.10 23.91 18.01
C VAL A 327 -13.78 25.29 18.57
N ILE A 328 -12.68 25.38 19.29
CA ILE A 328 -12.18 26.65 19.81
C ILE A 328 -11.11 27.19 18.87
N PHE A 329 -11.28 28.42 18.39
CA PHE A 329 -10.29 29.11 17.58
C PHE A 329 -9.64 30.25 18.39
N ARG A 330 -8.31 30.37 18.31
CA ARG A 330 -7.55 31.53 18.77
C ARG A 330 -7.33 32.45 17.59
N THR A 331 -7.98 33.59 17.60
CA THR A 331 -7.82 34.63 16.58
C THR A 331 -6.83 35.72 17.04
N PRO A 332 -6.26 36.51 16.14
CA PRO A 332 -5.56 37.76 16.51
C PRO A 332 -6.50 38.62 17.38
N LYS A 333 -5.94 39.28 18.37
CA LYS A 333 -6.72 40.32 19.07
C LYS A 333 -6.96 41.42 18.05
N GLY A 334 -8.24 41.71 17.77
CA GLY A 334 -8.69 42.85 16.97
C GLY A 334 -8.41 44.17 17.67
#